data_1fa01ce766edd9df33ccd70d5f1f337b
#
_entry.id   1fa01ce766edd9df33ccd70d5f1f337b
#
_cell.length_a   1.000
_cell.length_b   1.000
_cell.length_c   1.000
_cell.angle_alpha   90.00
_cell.angle_beta   90.00
_cell.angle_gamma   90.00
#
_symmetry.space_group_name_H-M   'P 1'
#
loop_
_entity.id
_entity.type
_entity.pdbx_description
1 polymer ?
#
loop_
_entity_poly.entity_id
_entity_poly.type
_entity_poly.pdbx_seq_one_letter_code
_entity_poly.pdbx_strand_id
1 'polypeptide(L)'
;GQYSEAIKVAATSPRGVLRTPQTIEQLKQVPTQPGTLSPILQYFGVLLENSSLNKYESLELAKPVLAQGRKHLLEKWLKENKIECSEELGDIVRTHDMNLALSVYLRANVPNKVVACFAETGQYSKIVLYAKKVGYSPDYATLLRHVVRINPEQGAEFASSLVTDADGPLVDVERVADIFLSQNLIQQATSFLLDALKENRPDQGALQTRLLEINLVNAPQVADAILGNNMFSYYDRPRIANLAEKAGLMQRALEHYEDLADIKRVVVHSNLFNTEWLVEYFGRLTVDQSLAALYEMLKSNMRQNLGVVVQIATRYSELLGAPRLIEMFESFRSFEGLYYYLGSVVNLSSDPEVHFKYTQAATRTGQVREVERICRESNYYLSLIHISEPTRRTPI
;
A
#
# COMPACT_ATOMS: atom_id res chain seq x y z
N GLY A 1 -48.68 42.34 -39.35
CA GLY A 1 -48.61 42.10 -38.32
C GLY A 1 -48.74 42.69 -36.93
N GLN A 2 -49.71 42.20 -36.15
CA GLN A 2 -49.89 42.60 -34.75
C GLN A 2 -49.17 41.60 -33.82
N TYR A 3 -47.85 41.59 -33.89
CA TYR A 3 -47.05 40.63 -33.12
C TYR A 3 -47.09 40.90 -31.61
N SER A 4 -47.18 42.15 -31.18
CA SER A 4 -47.27 42.50 -29.76
C SER A 4 -48.55 41.98 -29.14
N GLU A 5 -49.68 42.02 -29.83
CA GLU A 5 -50.94 41.47 -29.32
C GLU A 5 -50.93 39.93 -29.31
N ALA A 6 -50.38 39.35 -30.36
CA ALA A 6 -50.25 37.88 -30.43
C ALA A 6 -49.37 37.34 -29.29
N ILE A 7 -48.32 38.03 -28.96
CA ILE A 7 -47.43 37.71 -27.83
C ILE A 7 -48.18 37.78 -26.51
N LYS A 8 -48.95 38.82 -26.27
CA LYS A 8 -49.76 38.98 -25.04
C LYS A 8 -50.83 37.90 -24.95
N VAL A 9 -51.51 37.56 -26.01
CA VAL A 9 -52.52 36.49 -26.05
C VAL A 9 -51.87 35.13 -25.77
N ALA A 10 -50.74 34.82 -26.37
CA ALA A 10 -50.01 33.60 -26.12
C ALA A 10 -49.53 33.50 -24.66
N ALA A 11 -48.93 34.58 -24.12
CA ALA A 11 -48.40 34.60 -22.76
C ALA A 11 -49.49 34.51 -21.69
N THR A 12 -50.66 35.05 -21.97
CA THR A 12 -51.77 35.05 -21.03
C THR A 12 -52.83 33.98 -21.29
N SER A 13 -52.58 33.07 -22.19
CA SER A 13 -53.54 32.00 -22.54
C SER A 13 -53.87 31.12 -21.33
N PRO A 14 -55.17 30.69 -21.20
CA PRO A 14 -55.57 29.83 -20.09
C PRO A 14 -54.77 28.54 -20.02
N ARG A 15 -54.24 28.20 -18.83
CA ARG A 15 -53.42 27.00 -18.58
C ARG A 15 -52.18 26.91 -19.49
N GLY A 16 -51.71 28.01 -20.10
CA GLY A 16 -50.56 28.01 -20.95
C GLY A 16 -50.74 27.23 -22.25
N VAL A 17 -51.98 27.10 -22.77
CA VAL A 17 -52.30 26.32 -23.99
C VAL A 17 -51.50 26.79 -25.19
N LEU A 18 -51.25 28.06 -25.36
CA LEU A 18 -50.48 28.62 -26.48
C LEU A 18 -48.98 28.73 -26.19
N ARG A 19 -48.53 28.38 -25.00
CA ARG A 19 -47.11 28.36 -24.60
C ARG A 19 -46.47 27.04 -24.97
N THR A 20 -46.29 26.81 -26.27
CA THR A 20 -45.81 25.56 -26.84
C THR A 20 -44.50 25.77 -27.59
N PRO A 21 -43.71 24.68 -27.87
CA PRO A 21 -42.55 24.76 -28.74
C PRO A 21 -42.88 25.36 -30.12
N GLN A 22 -44.05 25.07 -30.67
CA GLN A 22 -44.50 25.58 -31.97
C GLN A 22 -44.64 27.11 -31.95
N THR A 23 -45.16 27.68 -30.88
CA THR A 23 -45.27 29.13 -30.70
C THR A 23 -43.88 29.77 -30.70
N ILE A 24 -42.92 29.16 -30.01
CA ILE A 24 -41.52 29.63 -29.99
C ILE A 24 -40.92 29.59 -31.40
N GLU A 25 -41.09 28.50 -32.14
CA GLU A 25 -40.57 28.37 -33.51
C GLU A 25 -41.19 29.40 -34.45
N GLN A 26 -42.48 29.60 -34.35
CA GLN A 26 -43.16 30.63 -35.16
C GLN A 26 -42.63 32.04 -34.88
N LEU A 27 -42.40 32.37 -33.63
CA LEU A 27 -41.82 33.67 -33.23
C LEU A 27 -40.38 33.86 -33.66
N LYS A 28 -39.59 32.78 -33.70
CA LYS A 28 -38.21 32.81 -34.21
C LYS A 28 -38.15 33.12 -35.70
N GLN A 29 -39.13 32.63 -36.47
CA GLN A 29 -39.17 32.84 -37.91
C GLN A 29 -39.58 34.26 -38.31
N VAL A 30 -40.10 35.06 -37.36
CA VAL A 30 -40.50 36.45 -37.64
C VAL A 30 -39.26 37.35 -37.76
N PRO A 31 -39.10 38.07 -38.87
CA PRO A 31 -37.95 38.97 -39.05
C PRO A 31 -37.97 40.11 -38.02
N THR A 32 -36.78 40.41 -37.48
CA THR A 32 -36.59 41.54 -36.55
C THR A 32 -36.54 42.83 -37.33
N GLN A 33 -37.38 43.80 -36.97
CA GLN A 33 -37.35 45.13 -37.57
C GLN A 33 -36.21 45.96 -36.97
N PRO A 34 -35.53 46.83 -37.77
CA PRO A 34 -34.46 47.68 -37.27
C PRO A 34 -34.95 48.57 -36.13
N GLY A 35 -34.19 48.65 -35.03
CA GLY A 35 -34.51 49.47 -33.90
C GLY A 35 -35.52 48.88 -32.90
N THR A 36 -36.03 47.68 -33.11
CA THR A 36 -36.95 47.00 -32.21
C THR A 36 -36.39 45.69 -31.72
N LEU A 37 -36.85 45.23 -30.56
CA LEU A 37 -36.52 43.87 -30.04
C LEU A 37 -37.18 42.84 -30.96
N SER A 38 -36.52 41.70 -31.13
CA SER A 38 -37.11 40.59 -31.88
C SER A 38 -38.41 40.13 -31.19
N PRO A 39 -39.40 39.65 -31.96
CA PRO A 39 -40.67 39.15 -31.38
C PRO A 39 -40.46 38.07 -30.32
N ILE A 40 -39.50 37.18 -30.49
CA ILE A 40 -39.21 36.13 -29.51
C ILE A 40 -38.68 36.72 -28.19
N LEU A 41 -37.87 37.77 -28.22
CA LEU A 41 -37.39 38.45 -26.99
C LEU A 41 -38.51 39.27 -26.32
N GLN A 42 -39.42 39.85 -27.08
CA GLN A 42 -40.61 40.50 -26.53
C GLN A 42 -41.51 39.49 -25.81
N TYR A 43 -41.67 38.31 -26.38
CA TYR A 43 -42.43 37.18 -25.76
C TYR A 43 -41.82 36.81 -24.41
N PHE A 44 -40.52 36.58 -24.35
CA PHE A 44 -39.82 36.24 -23.09
C PHE A 44 -39.92 37.39 -22.08
N GLY A 45 -39.84 38.63 -22.51
CA GLY A 45 -40.01 39.78 -21.64
C GLY A 45 -41.34 39.84 -20.97
N VAL A 46 -42.45 39.61 -21.73
CA VAL A 46 -43.82 39.56 -21.18
C VAL A 46 -43.97 38.38 -20.20
N LEU A 47 -43.41 37.23 -20.52
CA LEU A 47 -43.51 36.07 -19.64
C LEU A 47 -42.75 36.28 -18.33
N LEU A 48 -41.57 36.88 -18.39
CA LEU A 48 -40.75 37.14 -17.18
C LEU A 48 -41.38 38.19 -16.26
N GLU A 49 -42.14 39.16 -16.81
CA GLU A 49 -42.83 40.14 -16.01
C GLU A 49 -44.07 39.57 -15.32
N ASN A 50 -44.82 38.73 -15.97
CA ASN A 50 -46.14 38.25 -15.53
C ASN A 50 -46.20 36.86 -14.93
N SER A 51 -45.23 36.00 -15.29
CA SER A 51 -45.22 34.60 -14.83
C SER A 51 -43.80 34.01 -14.89
N SER A 52 -43.68 32.71 -14.62
CA SER A 52 -42.47 31.95 -14.84
C SER A 52 -42.49 31.27 -16.22
N LEU A 53 -41.28 31.07 -16.78
CA LEU A 53 -41.10 30.36 -18.03
C LEU A 53 -41.27 28.85 -17.83
N ASN A 54 -41.86 28.16 -18.82
CA ASN A 54 -41.90 26.70 -18.85
C ASN A 54 -40.56 26.11 -19.35
N LYS A 55 -40.46 24.77 -19.39
CA LYS A 55 -39.27 24.06 -19.81
C LYS A 55 -38.73 24.53 -21.17
N TYR A 56 -39.60 24.60 -22.20
CA TYR A 56 -39.20 24.94 -23.56
C TYR A 56 -38.79 26.40 -23.70
N GLU A 57 -39.49 27.31 -23.03
CA GLU A 57 -39.22 28.73 -22.98
C GLU A 57 -37.89 29.01 -22.27
N SER A 58 -37.65 28.29 -21.17
CA SER A 58 -36.40 28.40 -20.41
C SER A 58 -35.17 27.98 -21.24
N LEU A 59 -35.29 26.90 -21.99
CA LEU A 59 -34.25 26.42 -22.92
C LEU A 59 -33.94 27.43 -23.99
N GLU A 60 -34.98 27.94 -24.65
CA GLU A 60 -34.82 28.86 -25.79
C GLU A 60 -34.27 30.22 -25.35
N LEU A 61 -34.64 30.71 -24.18
CA LEU A 61 -34.08 31.94 -23.63
C LEU A 61 -32.61 31.77 -23.18
N ALA A 62 -32.27 30.65 -22.60
CA ALA A 62 -30.95 30.37 -22.13
C ALA A 62 -29.88 30.39 -23.24
N LYS A 63 -30.19 29.87 -24.38
CA LYS A 63 -29.26 29.80 -25.54
C LYS A 63 -28.66 31.16 -25.93
N PRO A 64 -29.46 32.21 -26.26
CA PRO A 64 -28.91 33.49 -26.60
C PRO A 64 -28.24 34.22 -25.42
N VAL A 65 -28.79 34.06 -24.24
CA VAL A 65 -28.23 34.70 -23.02
C VAL A 65 -26.84 34.16 -22.72
N LEU A 66 -26.63 32.87 -22.82
CA LEU A 66 -25.32 32.25 -22.63
C LEU A 66 -24.36 32.57 -23.76
N ALA A 67 -24.84 32.61 -25.00
CA ALA A 67 -24.02 32.98 -26.16
C ALA A 67 -23.50 34.44 -26.06
N GLN A 68 -24.24 35.34 -25.42
CA GLN A 68 -23.84 36.70 -25.16
C GLN A 68 -23.01 36.88 -23.88
N GLY A 69 -22.70 35.83 -23.19
CA GLY A 69 -21.94 35.88 -21.95
C GLY A 69 -22.70 36.48 -20.74
N ARG A 70 -24.03 36.48 -20.79
CA ARG A 70 -24.88 37.08 -19.74
C ARG A 70 -25.42 36.05 -18.74
N LYS A 71 -24.60 35.11 -18.33
CA LYS A 71 -24.98 34.06 -17.38
C LYS A 71 -25.57 34.60 -16.07
N HIS A 72 -25.21 35.78 -15.66
CA HIS A 72 -25.73 36.44 -14.46
C HIS A 72 -27.26 36.64 -14.51
N LEU A 73 -27.84 36.78 -15.69
CA LEU A 73 -29.29 36.87 -15.85
C LEU A 73 -29.95 35.53 -15.52
N LEU A 74 -29.36 34.42 -15.93
CA LEU A 74 -29.84 33.10 -15.58
C LEU A 74 -29.76 32.85 -14.07
N GLU A 75 -28.69 33.27 -13.44
CA GLU A 75 -28.53 33.18 -11.98
C GLU A 75 -29.65 33.95 -11.27
N LYS A 76 -29.94 35.17 -11.72
CA LYS A 76 -31.02 36.00 -11.20
C LYS A 76 -32.38 35.32 -11.34
N TRP A 77 -32.69 34.84 -12.54
CA TRP A 77 -33.96 34.17 -12.81
C TRP A 77 -34.13 32.87 -12.04
N LEU A 78 -33.06 32.12 -11.80
CA LEU A 78 -33.06 30.94 -10.95
C LEU A 78 -33.44 31.31 -9.52
N LYS A 79 -32.82 32.35 -8.96
CA LYS A 79 -33.13 32.84 -7.61
C LYS A 79 -34.57 33.32 -7.47
N GLU A 80 -35.10 33.92 -8.53
CA GLU A 80 -36.49 34.43 -8.54
C GLU A 80 -37.51 33.37 -8.93
N ASN A 81 -37.07 32.11 -9.23
CA ASN A 81 -37.90 31.02 -9.70
C ASN A 81 -38.69 31.35 -10.99
N LYS A 82 -38.06 32.10 -11.87
CA LYS A 82 -38.66 32.54 -13.14
C LYS A 82 -38.46 31.56 -14.29
N ILE A 83 -37.53 30.61 -14.17
CA ILE A 83 -37.26 29.61 -15.19
C ILE A 83 -37.47 28.19 -14.63
N GLU A 84 -37.99 27.29 -15.47
CA GLU A 84 -38.16 25.89 -15.15
C GLU A 84 -36.86 25.14 -15.48
N CYS A 85 -36.29 24.48 -14.51
CA CYS A 85 -35.06 23.69 -14.67
C CYS A 85 -35.33 22.31 -15.25
N SER A 86 -34.46 21.89 -16.14
CA SER A 86 -34.49 20.57 -16.75
C SER A 86 -33.07 20.05 -16.97
N GLU A 87 -32.94 18.78 -17.24
CA GLU A 87 -31.64 18.18 -17.59
C GLU A 87 -31.04 18.86 -18.82
N GLU A 88 -31.85 19.12 -19.83
CA GLU A 88 -31.43 19.78 -21.08
C GLU A 88 -30.91 21.20 -20.83
N LEU A 89 -31.57 21.93 -19.96
CA LEU A 89 -31.11 23.28 -19.56
C LEU A 89 -29.75 23.18 -18.84
N GLY A 90 -29.60 22.24 -17.94
CA GLY A 90 -28.34 22.00 -17.27
C GLY A 90 -27.20 21.64 -18.23
N ASP A 91 -27.50 20.82 -19.23
CA ASP A 91 -26.51 20.41 -20.26
C ASP A 91 -26.02 21.59 -21.09
N ILE A 92 -26.91 22.54 -21.41
CA ILE A 92 -26.56 23.76 -22.12
C ILE A 92 -25.70 24.67 -21.22
N VAL A 93 -26.11 24.89 -19.99
CA VAL A 93 -25.40 25.74 -19.03
C VAL A 93 -24.04 25.19 -18.66
N ARG A 94 -23.89 23.86 -18.63
CA ARG A 94 -22.65 23.18 -18.29
C ARG A 94 -21.47 23.59 -19.18
N THR A 95 -21.71 23.86 -20.45
CA THR A 95 -20.69 24.29 -21.39
C THR A 95 -20.15 25.69 -21.10
N HIS A 96 -20.85 26.47 -20.30
CA HIS A 96 -20.49 27.84 -19.94
C HIS A 96 -20.06 28.00 -18.48
N ASP A 97 -20.81 27.38 -17.54
CA ASP A 97 -20.54 27.49 -16.11
C ASP A 97 -20.98 26.22 -15.38
N MET A 98 -20.03 25.48 -14.85
CA MET A 98 -20.29 24.23 -14.17
C MET A 98 -21.08 24.42 -12.84
N ASN A 99 -20.79 25.48 -12.09
CA ASN A 99 -21.47 25.75 -10.82
C ASN A 99 -22.94 26.14 -11.05
N LEU A 100 -23.21 26.91 -12.09
CA LEU A 100 -24.56 27.28 -12.48
C LEU A 100 -25.33 26.05 -12.96
N ALA A 101 -24.67 25.18 -13.74
CA ALA A 101 -25.24 23.92 -14.19
C ALA A 101 -25.61 23.03 -13.00
N LEU A 102 -24.76 22.96 -11.98
CA LEU A 102 -25.06 22.25 -10.75
C LEU A 102 -26.35 22.73 -10.09
N SER A 103 -26.55 24.04 -10.00
CA SER A 103 -27.77 24.63 -9.46
C SER A 103 -29.00 24.25 -10.27
N VAL A 104 -28.89 24.22 -11.59
CA VAL A 104 -29.97 23.77 -12.49
C VAL A 104 -30.29 22.31 -12.30
N TYR A 105 -29.30 21.44 -12.26
CA TYR A 105 -29.48 20.01 -12.07
C TYR A 105 -30.09 19.66 -10.70
N LEU A 106 -29.68 20.39 -9.64
CA LEU A 106 -30.28 20.23 -8.32
C LEU A 106 -31.78 20.53 -8.32
N ARG A 107 -32.17 21.62 -8.98
CA ARG A 107 -33.60 22.00 -9.11
C ARG A 107 -34.38 21.06 -10.01
N ALA A 108 -33.72 20.51 -11.03
CA ALA A 108 -34.32 19.56 -11.97
C ALA A 108 -34.42 18.13 -11.41
N ASN A 109 -33.81 17.85 -10.24
CA ASN A 109 -33.74 16.53 -9.61
C ASN A 109 -33.13 15.47 -10.55
N VAL A 110 -31.96 15.75 -11.11
CA VAL A 110 -31.21 14.83 -11.94
C VAL A 110 -29.95 14.36 -11.18
N PRO A 111 -30.06 13.32 -10.33
CA PRO A 111 -28.97 12.95 -9.40
C PRO A 111 -27.67 12.58 -10.07
N ASN A 112 -27.70 11.85 -11.19
CA ASN A 112 -26.49 11.45 -11.91
C ASN A 112 -25.70 12.66 -12.42
N LYS A 113 -26.39 13.70 -12.88
CA LYS A 113 -25.76 14.95 -13.35
C LYS A 113 -25.21 15.80 -12.19
N VAL A 114 -25.94 15.83 -11.07
CA VAL A 114 -25.50 16.52 -9.86
C VAL A 114 -24.21 15.89 -9.34
N VAL A 115 -24.14 14.59 -9.25
CA VAL A 115 -22.96 13.87 -8.81
C VAL A 115 -21.77 14.14 -9.76
N ALA A 116 -22.02 14.11 -11.07
CA ALA A 116 -20.98 14.44 -12.07
C ALA A 116 -20.44 15.86 -11.88
N CYS A 117 -21.31 16.84 -11.63
CA CYS A 117 -20.90 18.22 -11.38
C CYS A 117 -20.09 18.36 -10.07
N PHE A 118 -20.48 17.69 -9.01
CA PHE A 118 -19.72 17.67 -7.77
C PHE A 118 -18.32 17.10 -7.99
N ALA A 119 -18.21 16.03 -8.75
CA ALA A 119 -16.92 15.42 -9.08
C ALA A 119 -16.02 16.37 -9.88
N GLU A 120 -16.57 17.00 -10.92
CA GLU A 120 -15.81 17.91 -11.78
C GLU A 120 -15.41 19.23 -11.08
N THR A 121 -16.21 19.69 -10.12
CA THR A 121 -15.92 20.89 -9.34
C THR A 121 -15.08 20.64 -8.08
N GLY A 122 -14.68 19.40 -7.84
CA GLY A 122 -13.87 19.05 -6.68
C GLY A 122 -14.61 18.99 -5.36
N GLN A 123 -15.95 18.92 -5.36
CA GLN A 123 -16.78 18.90 -4.18
C GLN A 123 -17.13 17.46 -3.77
N TYR A 124 -16.13 16.61 -3.63
CA TYR A 124 -16.29 15.18 -3.37
C TYR A 124 -17.01 14.86 -2.05
N SER A 125 -16.79 15.68 -1.02
CA SER A 125 -17.42 15.50 0.29
C SER A 125 -18.95 15.61 0.25
N LYS A 126 -19.48 16.32 -0.74
CA LYS A 126 -20.93 16.51 -0.90
C LYS A 126 -21.61 15.37 -1.65
N ILE A 127 -20.85 14.54 -2.39
CA ILE A 127 -21.43 13.47 -3.21
C ILE A 127 -22.19 12.46 -2.37
N VAL A 128 -21.57 11.93 -1.33
CA VAL A 128 -22.16 10.90 -0.46
C VAL A 128 -23.38 11.44 0.26
N LEU A 129 -23.29 12.63 0.82
CA LEU A 129 -24.40 13.28 1.54
C LEU A 129 -25.60 13.51 0.62
N TYR A 130 -25.35 14.05 -0.57
CA TYR A 130 -26.40 14.28 -1.55
C TYR A 130 -27.04 12.97 -2.02
N ALA A 131 -26.23 11.97 -2.37
CA ALA A 131 -26.72 10.67 -2.85
C ALA A 131 -27.62 9.99 -1.82
N LYS A 132 -27.26 10.02 -0.54
CA LYS A 132 -28.08 9.48 0.55
C LYS A 132 -29.38 10.25 0.70
N LYS A 133 -29.34 11.59 0.61
CA LYS A 133 -30.52 12.45 0.76
C LYS A 133 -31.59 12.17 -0.28
N VAL A 134 -31.19 11.92 -1.53
CA VAL A 134 -32.13 11.69 -2.64
C VAL A 134 -32.35 10.21 -2.96
N GLY A 135 -31.70 9.29 -2.25
CA GLY A 135 -31.83 7.85 -2.47
C GLY A 135 -31.18 7.36 -3.77
N TYR A 136 -30.18 8.06 -4.26
CA TYR A 136 -29.42 7.68 -5.45
C TYR A 136 -28.16 6.89 -5.04
N SER A 137 -27.87 5.82 -5.79
CA SER A 137 -26.70 4.99 -5.55
C SER A 137 -25.71 5.10 -6.74
N PRO A 138 -24.77 6.06 -6.69
CA PRO A 138 -23.80 6.20 -7.76
C PRO A 138 -22.80 5.04 -7.76
N ASP A 139 -22.15 4.81 -8.89
CA ASP A 139 -21.00 3.91 -8.96
C ASP A 139 -19.77 4.62 -8.39
N TYR A 140 -19.57 4.47 -7.08
CA TYR A 140 -18.48 5.13 -6.36
C TYR A 140 -17.10 4.68 -6.85
N ALA A 141 -16.97 3.44 -7.31
CA ALA A 141 -15.69 2.95 -7.83
C ALA A 141 -15.28 3.69 -9.11
N THR A 142 -16.23 3.92 -10.02
CA THR A 142 -15.99 4.69 -11.23
C THR A 142 -15.69 6.15 -10.92
N LEU A 143 -16.42 6.75 -10.00
CA LEU A 143 -16.16 8.11 -9.54
C LEU A 143 -14.77 8.24 -8.94
N LEU A 144 -14.39 7.32 -8.06
CA LEU A 144 -13.08 7.31 -7.42
C LEU A 144 -11.96 7.18 -8.47
N ARG A 145 -12.13 6.31 -9.45
CA ARG A 145 -11.16 6.14 -10.53
C ARG A 145 -10.94 7.44 -11.30
N HIS A 146 -12.00 8.16 -11.56
CA HIS A 146 -11.94 9.46 -12.24
C HIS A 146 -11.24 10.51 -11.38
N VAL A 147 -11.60 10.62 -10.10
CA VAL A 147 -10.99 11.57 -9.15
C VAL A 147 -9.50 11.30 -8.98
N VAL A 148 -9.12 10.05 -8.79
CA VAL A 148 -7.72 9.64 -8.62
C VAL A 148 -6.88 10.00 -9.85
N ARG A 149 -7.46 9.88 -11.04
CA ARG A 149 -6.78 10.26 -12.29
C ARG A 149 -6.47 11.75 -12.35
N ILE A 150 -7.39 12.60 -11.89
CA ILE A 150 -7.24 14.06 -11.95
C ILE A 150 -6.37 14.56 -10.81
N ASN A 151 -6.64 14.12 -9.57
CA ASN A 151 -5.92 14.54 -8.38
C ASN A 151 -5.78 13.37 -7.41
N PRO A 152 -4.61 12.70 -7.38
CA PRO A 152 -4.39 11.54 -6.52
C PRO A 152 -4.58 11.82 -5.03
N GLU A 153 -4.24 13.01 -4.55
CA GLU A 153 -4.37 13.37 -3.13
C GLU A 153 -5.84 13.48 -2.71
N GLN A 154 -6.64 14.18 -3.50
CA GLN A 154 -8.09 14.27 -3.27
C GLN A 154 -8.74 12.90 -3.46
N GLY A 155 -8.26 12.11 -4.40
CA GLY A 155 -8.69 10.72 -4.58
C GLY A 155 -8.45 9.88 -3.34
N ALA A 156 -7.30 10.05 -2.67
CA ALA A 156 -6.99 9.35 -1.44
C ALA A 156 -7.94 9.75 -0.30
N GLU A 157 -8.23 11.03 -0.15
CA GLU A 157 -9.19 11.52 0.84
C GLU A 157 -10.62 11.01 0.57
N PHE A 158 -11.02 11.03 -0.69
CA PHE A 158 -12.33 10.52 -1.10
C PHE A 158 -12.44 9.02 -0.84
N ALA A 159 -11.41 8.25 -1.20
CA ALA A 159 -11.34 6.81 -0.93
C ALA A 159 -11.48 6.50 0.55
N SER A 160 -10.76 7.23 1.39
CA SER A 160 -10.84 7.06 2.85
C SER A 160 -12.25 7.32 3.35
N SER A 161 -12.92 8.37 2.87
CA SER A 161 -14.30 8.68 3.27
C SER A 161 -15.30 7.61 2.81
N LEU A 162 -15.07 6.99 1.65
CA LEU A 162 -15.94 5.94 1.13
C LEU A 162 -15.87 4.64 1.95
N VAL A 163 -14.66 4.25 2.36
CA VAL A 163 -14.48 3.01 3.14
C VAL A 163 -14.82 3.16 4.61
N THR A 164 -14.81 4.39 5.14
CA THR A 164 -15.12 4.68 6.54
C THR A 164 -16.52 5.27 6.74
N ASP A 165 -17.41 5.16 5.75
CA ASP A 165 -18.75 5.69 5.84
C ASP A 165 -19.53 5.07 7.00
N ALA A 166 -20.36 5.90 7.66
CA ALA A 166 -21.10 5.51 8.87
C ALA A 166 -22.08 4.36 8.64
N ASP A 167 -22.63 4.24 7.43
CA ASP A 167 -23.56 3.18 7.05
C ASP A 167 -22.88 1.92 6.49
N GLY A 168 -21.56 1.86 6.57
CA GLY A 168 -20.74 0.79 6.05
C GLY A 168 -19.94 1.19 4.80
N PRO A 169 -18.93 0.41 4.42
CA PRO A 169 -18.09 0.73 3.28
C PRO A 169 -18.90 0.84 1.98
N LEU A 170 -18.75 1.95 1.27
CA LEU A 170 -19.39 2.17 -0.03
C LEU A 170 -18.58 1.56 -1.18
N VAL A 171 -17.29 1.33 -0.95
CA VAL A 171 -16.38 0.62 -1.85
C VAL A 171 -15.49 -0.28 -1.00
N ASP A 172 -15.21 -1.48 -1.47
CA ASP A 172 -14.31 -2.41 -0.77
C ASP A 172 -12.87 -1.89 -0.76
N VAL A 173 -12.18 -2.12 0.34
CA VAL A 173 -10.77 -1.73 0.50
C VAL A 173 -9.90 -2.31 -0.61
N GLU A 174 -10.12 -3.56 -0.97
CA GLU A 174 -9.41 -4.23 -2.05
C GLU A 174 -9.60 -3.53 -3.39
N ARG A 175 -10.83 -3.13 -3.70
CA ARG A 175 -11.16 -2.43 -4.94
C ARG A 175 -10.51 -1.05 -5.01
N VAL A 176 -10.46 -0.34 -3.89
CA VAL A 176 -9.75 0.95 -3.79
C VAL A 176 -8.25 0.76 -4.06
N ALA A 177 -7.66 -0.26 -3.48
CA ALA A 177 -6.26 -0.60 -3.72
C ALA A 177 -6.01 -0.90 -5.21
N ASP A 178 -6.91 -1.66 -5.85
CA ASP A 178 -6.82 -1.94 -7.29
C ASP A 178 -6.87 -0.67 -8.13
N ILE A 179 -7.71 0.29 -7.77
CA ILE A 179 -7.82 1.57 -8.48
C ILE A 179 -6.51 2.34 -8.42
N PHE A 180 -5.90 2.47 -7.24
CA PHE A 180 -4.61 3.14 -7.10
C PHE A 180 -3.50 2.43 -7.88
N LEU A 181 -3.45 1.10 -7.80
CA LEU A 181 -2.43 0.31 -8.46
C LEU A 181 -2.57 0.32 -9.98
N SER A 182 -3.79 0.36 -10.51
CA SER A 182 -4.04 0.45 -11.95
C SER A 182 -3.48 1.72 -12.56
N GLN A 183 -3.30 2.75 -11.75
CA GLN A 183 -2.72 4.04 -12.15
C GLN A 183 -1.26 4.20 -11.68
N ASN A 184 -0.65 3.12 -11.24
CA ASN A 184 0.72 3.07 -10.74
C ASN A 184 0.99 4.02 -9.55
N LEU A 185 -0.02 4.24 -8.73
CA LEU A 185 0.05 5.09 -7.53
C LEU A 185 0.38 4.24 -6.30
N ILE A 186 1.60 3.71 -6.27
CA ILE A 186 2.07 2.79 -5.23
C ILE A 186 2.06 3.44 -3.85
N GLN A 187 2.52 4.67 -3.75
CA GLN A 187 2.61 5.39 -2.49
C GLN A 187 1.23 5.67 -1.89
N GLN A 188 0.28 6.08 -2.71
CA GLN A 188 -1.09 6.33 -2.29
C GLN A 188 -1.80 5.02 -1.87
N ALA A 189 -1.59 3.95 -2.64
CA ALA A 189 -2.11 2.63 -2.29
C ALA A 189 -1.56 2.16 -0.95
N THR A 190 -0.27 2.35 -0.72
CA THR A 190 0.41 1.98 0.53
C THR A 190 -0.15 2.76 1.71
N SER A 191 -0.24 4.08 1.62
CA SER A 191 -0.79 4.92 2.68
C SER A 191 -2.24 4.57 3.00
N PHE A 192 -3.03 4.34 1.98
CA PHE A 192 -4.43 3.93 2.13
C PHE A 192 -4.55 2.59 2.86
N LEU A 193 -3.78 1.58 2.43
CA LEU A 193 -3.82 0.25 3.03
C LEU A 193 -3.27 0.25 4.46
N LEU A 194 -2.23 1.02 4.75
CA LEU A 194 -1.71 1.16 6.12
C LEU A 194 -2.78 1.67 7.07
N ASP A 195 -3.54 2.68 6.66
CA ASP A 195 -4.63 3.21 7.47
C ASP A 195 -5.78 2.22 7.60
N ALA A 196 -6.18 1.58 6.50
CA ALA A 196 -7.27 0.61 6.50
C ALA A 196 -6.96 -0.66 7.31
N LEU A 197 -5.68 -1.05 7.41
CA LEU A 197 -5.22 -2.27 8.08
C LEU A 197 -4.62 -2.02 9.47
N LYS A 198 -4.72 -0.81 9.99
CA LYS A 198 -4.10 -0.42 11.27
C LYS A 198 -4.52 -1.25 12.47
N GLU A 199 -5.72 -1.82 12.45
CA GLU A 199 -6.24 -2.64 13.55
C GLU A 199 -5.72 -4.08 13.55
N ASN A 200 -5.00 -4.48 12.50
CA ASN A 200 -4.38 -5.80 12.39
C ASN A 200 -5.35 -6.96 12.71
N ARG A 201 -6.46 -7.03 11.95
CA ARG A 201 -7.49 -8.05 12.18
C ARG A 201 -7.20 -9.35 11.41
N PRO A 202 -7.64 -10.51 11.94
CA PRO A 202 -7.43 -11.80 11.26
C PRO A 202 -8.05 -11.89 9.86
N ASP A 203 -9.18 -11.23 9.63
CA ASP A 203 -9.86 -11.21 8.33
C ASP A 203 -9.15 -10.36 7.27
N GLN A 204 -8.12 -9.63 7.65
CA GLN A 204 -7.35 -8.74 6.78
C GLN A 204 -6.05 -9.36 6.25
N GLY A 205 -5.83 -10.64 6.50
CA GLY A 205 -4.58 -11.31 6.12
C GLY A 205 -4.20 -11.20 4.65
N ALA A 206 -5.17 -11.38 3.74
CA ALA A 206 -4.93 -11.25 2.30
C ALA A 206 -4.51 -9.84 1.90
N LEU A 207 -5.12 -8.81 2.51
CA LEU A 207 -4.76 -7.41 2.25
C LEU A 207 -3.40 -7.05 2.84
N GLN A 208 -3.07 -7.58 4.01
CA GLN A 208 -1.74 -7.42 4.61
C GLN A 208 -0.65 -7.99 3.69
N THR A 209 -0.89 -9.18 3.16
CA THR A 209 0.01 -9.83 2.20
C THR A 209 0.18 -8.96 0.97
N ARG A 210 -0.91 -8.46 0.42
CA ARG A 210 -0.89 -7.62 -0.77
C ARG A 210 -0.10 -6.34 -0.58
N LEU A 211 -0.30 -5.65 0.55
CA LEU A 211 0.46 -4.44 0.88
C LEU A 211 1.96 -4.72 0.94
N LEU A 212 2.36 -5.80 1.59
CA LEU A 212 3.76 -6.20 1.68
C LEU A 212 4.33 -6.57 0.31
N GLU A 213 3.61 -7.32 -0.50
CA GLU A 213 4.04 -7.69 -1.85
C GLU A 213 4.29 -6.48 -2.74
N ILE A 214 3.36 -5.54 -2.75
CA ILE A 214 3.48 -4.33 -3.55
C ILE A 214 4.76 -3.57 -3.19
N ASN A 215 5.04 -3.43 -1.91
CA ASN A 215 6.22 -2.69 -1.45
C ASN A 215 7.51 -3.50 -1.60
N LEU A 216 7.49 -4.80 -1.44
CA LEU A 216 8.66 -5.65 -1.69
C LEU A 216 9.15 -5.55 -3.14
N VAL A 217 8.22 -5.36 -4.07
CA VAL A 217 8.57 -5.19 -5.50
C VAL A 217 8.99 -3.74 -5.81
N ASN A 218 8.27 -2.74 -5.28
CA ASN A 218 8.42 -1.34 -5.69
C ASN A 218 9.24 -0.47 -4.74
N ALA A 219 9.15 -0.73 -3.43
CA ALA A 219 9.81 0.06 -2.39
C ALA A 219 10.20 -0.84 -1.21
N PRO A 220 11.24 -1.68 -1.37
CA PRO A 220 11.63 -2.65 -0.35
C PRO A 220 11.89 -2.05 1.03
N GLN A 221 12.39 -0.83 1.10
CA GLN A 221 12.63 -0.13 2.37
C GLN A 221 11.34 0.14 3.15
N VAL A 222 10.21 0.36 2.46
CA VAL A 222 8.91 0.53 3.10
C VAL A 222 8.42 -0.80 3.68
N ALA A 223 8.53 -1.88 2.91
CA ALA A 223 8.20 -3.22 3.38
C ALA A 223 9.05 -3.62 4.59
N ASP A 224 10.34 -3.31 4.57
CA ASP A 224 11.25 -3.57 5.68
C ASP A 224 10.80 -2.84 6.95
N ALA A 225 10.41 -1.58 6.84
CA ALA A 225 9.90 -0.80 7.97
C ALA A 225 8.59 -1.38 8.53
N ILE A 226 7.68 -1.80 7.67
CA ILE A 226 6.41 -2.43 8.08
C ILE A 226 6.68 -3.71 8.85
N LEU A 227 7.54 -4.58 8.32
CA LEU A 227 7.92 -5.84 8.96
C LEU A 227 8.67 -5.61 10.27
N GLY A 228 9.58 -4.64 10.28
CA GLY A 228 10.38 -4.30 11.47
C GLY A 228 9.57 -3.75 12.63
N ASN A 229 8.46 -3.09 12.35
CA ASN A 229 7.56 -2.56 13.37
C ASN A 229 6.48 -3.55 13.82
N ASN A 230 6.49 -4.78 13.30
CA ASN A 230 5.51 -5.82 13.64
C ASN A 230 4.05 -5.36 13.50
N MET A 231 3.77 -4.60 12.44
CA MET A 231 2.45 -4.01 12.23
C MET A 231 1.37 -5.04 11.90
N PHE A 232 1.75 -6.16 11.28
CA PHE A 232 0.83 -7.19 10.80
C PHE A 232 1.19 -8.57 11.34
N SER A 233 0.15 -9.40 11.56
CA SER A 233 0.30 -10.75 12.12
C SER A 233 -0.30 -11.85 11.25
N TYR A 234 -1.07 -11.52 10.21
CA TYR A 234 -1.91 -12.48 9.50
C TYR A 234 -1.59 -12.64 8.02
N TYR A 235 -0.52 -12.01 7.54
CA TYR A 235 -0.07 -12.16 6.16
C TYR A 235 0.50 -13.57 5.91
N ASP A 236 0.59 -13.95 4.65
CA ASP A 236 1.17 -15.22 4.20
C ASP A 236 2.70 -15.19 4.38
N ARG A 237 3.17 -15.72 5.51
CA ARG A 237 4.59 -15.68 5.88
C ARG A 237 5.51 -16.36 4.87
N PRO A 238 5.22 -17.58 4.37
CA PRO A 238 6.08 -18.22 3.37
C PRO A 238 6.23 -17.40 2.09
N ARG A 239 5.15 -16.82 1.61
CA ARG A 239 5.15 -15.99 0.41
C ARG A 239 5.95 -14.71 0.60
N ILE A 240 5.77 -14.06 1.74
CA ILE A 240 6.52 -12.84 2.08
C ILE A 240 8.00 -13.14 2.29
N ALA A 241 8.34 -14.28 2.88
CA ALA A 241 9.73 -14.71 3.00
C ALA A 241 10.42 -14.82 1.64
N ASN A 242 9.78 -15.47 0.68
CA ASN A 242 10.32 -15.60 -0.69
C ASN A 242 10.49 -14.25 -1.38
N LEU A 243 9.51 -13.37 -1.24
CA LEU A 243 9.57 -12.05 -1.85
C LEU A 243 10.61 -11.14 -1.18
N ALA A 244 10.77 -11.25 0.13
CA ALA A 244 11.80 -10.54 0.87
C ALA A 244 13.20 -10.97 0.43
N GLU A 245 13.42 -12.27 0.24
CA GLU A 245 14.68 -12.79 -0.30
C GLU A 245 14.98 -12.23 -1.70
N LYS A 246 13.98 -12.25 -2.59
CA LYS A 246 14.11 -11.68 -3.94
C LYS A 246 14.38 -10.17 -3.93
N ALA A 247 13.84 -9.48 -2.94
CA ALA A 247 14.06 -8.04 -2.78
C ALA A 247 15.42 -7.69 -2.13
N GLY A 248 16.19 -8.68 -1.72
CA GLY A 248 17.46 -8.47 -1.04
C GLY A 248 17.35 -8.23 0.46
N LEU A 249 16.17 -8.36 1.05
CA LEU A 249 15.93 -8.23 2.49
C LEU A 249 16.18 -9.58 3.17
N MET A 250 17.45 -10.00 3.19
CA MET A 250 17.83 -11.33 3.64
C MET A 250 17.50 -11.60 5.11
N GLN A 251 17.67 -10.60 5.95
CA GLN A 251 17.34 -10.71 7.37
C GLN A 251 15.84 -10.94 7.56
N ARG A 252 14.99 -10.18 6.86
CA ARG A 252 13.54 -10.37 6.92
C ARG A 252 13.11 -11.72 6.38
N ALA A 253 13.73 -12.17 5.29
CA ALA A 253 13.47 -13.49 4.75
C ALA A 253 13.79 -14.59 5.78
N LEU A 254 14.95 -14.51 6.42
CA LEU A 254 15.39 -15.50 7.39
C LEU A 254 14.49 -15.51 8.64
N GLU A 255 14.03 -14.34 9.08
CA GLU A 255 13.05 -14.26 10.18
C GLU A 255 11.74 -15.00 9.89
N HIS A 256 11.37 -15.10 8.62
CA HIS A 256 10.10 -15.68 8.21
C HIS A 256 10.19 -17.13 7.75
N TYR A 257 11.38 -17.61 7.32
CA TYR A 257 11.54 -19.00 6.92
C TYR A 257 11.48 -19.96 8.10
N GLU A 258 10.70 -21.01 7.97
CA GLU A 258 10.58 -22.08 8.96
C GLU A 258 11.18 -23.39 8.46
N ASP A 259 11.22 -23.62 7.14
CA ASP A 259 11.78 -24.80 6.52
C ASP A 259 13.31 -24.75 6.60
N LEU A 260 13.90 -25.83 7.15
CA LEU A 260 15.34 -25.96 7.30
C LEU A 260 16.10 -25.83 5.96
N ALA A 261 15.55 -26.33 4.87
CA ALA A 261 16.17 -26.21 3.56
C ALA A 261 16.32 -24.74 3.13
N ASP A 262 15.29 -23.92 3.38
CA ASP A 262 15.32 -22.48 3.10
C ASP A 262 16.29 -21.76 4.03
N ILE A 263 16.28 -22.10 5.31
CA ILE A 263 17.20 -21.52 6.31
C ILE A 263 18.66 -21.80 5.89
N LYS A 264 18.99 -23.03 5.56
CA LYS A 264 20.34 -23.41 5.14
C LYS A 264 20.77 -22.65 3.88
N ARG A 265 19.88 -22.55 2.90
CA ARG A 265 20.18 -21.84 1.64
C ARG A 265 20.55 -20.37 1.89
N VAL A 266 19.87 -19.73 2.82
CA VAL A 266 20.06 -18.29 3.10
C VAL A 266 21.27 -18.04 4.00
N VAL A 267 21.44 -18.81 5.08
CA VAL A 267 22.52 -18.57 6.05
C VAL A 267 23.94 -18.80 5.50
N VAL A 268 24.08 -19.60 4.45
CA VAL A 268 25.39 -19.81 3.81
C VAL A 268 25.99 -18.52 3.23
N HIS A 269 25.17 -17.51 3.02
CA HIS A 269 25.58 -16.17 2.61
C HIS A 269 25.70 -15.23 3.82
N SER A 270 26.48 -15.64 4.80
CA SER A 270 26.61 -14.93 6.09
C SER A 270 27.11 -13.48 5.96
N ASN A 271 27.83 -13.17 4.89
CA ASN A 271 28.31 -11.81 4.60
C ASN A 271 27.17 -10.81 4.32
N LEU A 272 25.96 -11.29 4.04
CA LEU A 272 24.78 -10.44 3.78
C LEU A 272 24.08 -10.02 5.06
N PHE A 273 24.54 -10.52 6.22
CA PHE A 273 23.92 -10.25 7.52
C PHE A 273 24.84 -9.48 8.44
N ASN A 274 24.23 -8.74 9.38
CA ASN A 274 24.96 -8.28 10.56
C ASN A 274 25.34 -9.51 11.39
N THR A 275 26.61 -9.63 11.74
CA THR A 275 27.13 -10.81 12.44
C THR A 275 26.45 -11.02 13.80
N GLU A 276 26.27 -9.98 14.58
CA GLU A 276 25.62 -10.06 15.90
C GLU A 276 24.17 -10.54 15.77
N TRP A 277 23.45 -10.00 14.79
CA TRP A 277 22.07 -10.42 14.52
C TRP A 277 22.00 -11.89 14.14
N LEU A 278 22.90 -12.34 13.26
CA LEU A 278 22.92 -13.73 12.79
C LEU A 278 23.24 -14.70 13.94
N VAL A 279 24.17 -14.34 14.82
CA VAL A 279 24.48 -15.13 16.01
C VAL A 279 23.25 -15.24 16.91
N GLU A 280 22.55 -14.14 17.16
CA GLU A 280 21.30 -14.16 17.95
C GLU A 280 20.19 -14.98 17.29
N TYR A 281 20.09 -14.92 15.98
CA TYR A 281 19.11 -15.69 15.22
C TYR A 281 19.22 -17.19 15.49
N PHE A 282 20.44 -17.72 15.59
CA PHE A 282 20.66 -19.16 15.89
C PHE A 282 20.09 -19.56 17.25
N GLY A 283 19.89 -18.65 18.16
CA GLY A 283 19.20 -18.92 19.42
C GLY A 283 17.72 -19.28 19.26
N ARG A 284 17.11 -18.98 18.12
CA ARG A 284 15.72 -19.33 17.80
C ARG A 284 15.59 -20.72 17.20
N LEU A 285 16.68 -21.29 16.69
CA LEU A 285 16.70 -22.60 16.05
C LEU A 285 16.78 -23.71 17.09
N THR A 286 16.28 -24.88 16.74
CA THR A 286 16.54 -26.11 17.53
C THR A 286 18.02 -26.50 17.41
N VAL A 287 18.48 -27.35 18.31
CA VAL A 287 19.86 -27.84 18.28
C VAL A 287 20.18 -28.51 16.93
N ASP A 288 19.30 -29.38 16.44
CA ASP A 288 19.51 -30.08 15.18
C ASP A 288 19.50 -29.12 13.99
N GLN A 289 18.60 -28.13 13.98
CA GLN A 289 18.57 -27.09 12.95
C GLN A 289 19.85 -26.26 12.95
N SER A 290 20.31 -25.85 14.12
CA SER A 290 21.54 -25.07 14.27
C SER A 290 22.76 -25.82 13.75
N LEU A 291 22.92 -27.08 14.16
CA LEU A 291 24.03 -27.92 13.71
C LEU A 291 24.00 -28.15 12.21
N ALA A 292 22.82 -28.45 11.65
CA ALA A 292 22.66 -28.63 10.19
C ALA A 292 23.02 -27.36 9.42
N ALA A 293 22.59 -26.22 9.93
CA ALA A 293 22.88 -24.91 9.31
C ALA A 293 24.38 -24.56 9.38
N LEU A 294 25.00 -24.77 10.52
CA LEU A 294 26.46 -24.55 10.69
C LEU A 294 27.27 -25.45 9.76
N TYR A 295 26.88 -26.72 9.66
CA TYR A 295 27.50 -27.67 8.76
C TYR A 295 27.43 -27.21 7.31
N GLU A 296 26.25 -26.75 6.87
CA GLU A 296 26.04 -26.25 5.52
C GLU A 296 26.85 -24.98 5.25
N MET A 297 26.98 -24.09 6.23
CA MET A 297 27.80 -22.88 6.11
C MET A 297 29.26 -23.21 5.87
N LEU A 298 29.82 -24.17 6.60
CA LEU A 298 31.21 -24.60 6.39
C LEU A 298 31.39 -25.34 5.06
N LYS A 299 30.43 -26.18 4.70
CA LYS A 299 30.45 -26.92 3.43
C LYS A 299 30.40 -26.00 2.21
N SER A 300 29.57 -24.98 2.27
CA SER A 300 29.32 -24.07 1.15
C SER A 300 30.49 -23.12 0.89
N ASN A 301 30.96 -22.45 1.93
CA ASN A 301 32.11 -21.53 1.85
C ASN A 301 32.76 -21.36 3.23
N MET A 302 33.68 -22.26 3.53
CA MET A 302 34.37 -22.24 4.82
C MET A 302 35.09 -20.92 5.07
N ARG A 303 35.83 -20.45 4.07
CA ARG A 303 36.64 -19.22 4.22
C ARG A 303 35.81 -18.01 4.61
N GLN A 304 34.63 -17.87 4.02
CA GLN A 304 33.72 -16.78 4.32
C GLN A 304 33.00 -16.95 5.66
N ASN A 305 32.59 -18.18 5.97
CA ASN A 305 31.65 -18.45 7.06
C ASN A 305 32.32 -18.87 8.37
N LEU A 306 33.60 -19.23 8.34
CA LEU A 306 34.28 -19.80 9.53
C LEU A 306 34.19 -18.89 10.74
N GLY A 307 34.46 -17.60 10.59
CA GLY A 307 34.44 -16.65 11.70
C GLY A 307 33.08 -16.59 12.40
N VAL A 308 32.01 -16.55 11.63
CA VAL A 308 30.64 -16.52 12.15
C VAL A 308 30.27 -17.86 12.80
N VAL A 309 30.63 -18.96 12.17
CA VAL A 309 30.40 -20.32 12.71
C VAL A 309 31.09 -20.47 14.05
N VAL A 310 32.33 -20.02 14.19
CA VAL A 310 33.05 -20.04 15.47
C VAL A 310 32.32 -19.21 16.54
N GLN A 311 31.84 -18.02 16.20
CA GLN A 311 31.10 -17.19 17.15
C GLN A 311 29.79 -17.85 17.60
N ILE A 312 29.04 -18.47 16.70
CA ILE A 312 27.81 -19.18 17.02
C ILE A 312 28.12 -20.42 17.90
N ALA A 313 29.15 -21.20 17.54
CA ALA A 313 29.57 -22.35 18.29
C ALA A 313 30.00 -21.96 19.71
N THR A 314 30.72 -20.86 19.87
CA THR A 314 31.13 -20.33 21.17
C THR A 314 29.94 -19.93 22.00
N ARG A 315 29.04 -19.15 21.45
CA ARG A 315 27.88 -18.65 22.21
C ARG A 315 26.92 -19.73 22.64
N TYR A 316 26.70 -20.72 21.82
CA TYR A 316 25.74 -21.81 22.09
C TYR A 316 26.41 -23.15 22.38
N SER A 317 27.67 -23.11 22.85
CA SER A 317 28.45 -24.31 23.11
C SER A 317 27.78 -25.29 24.06
N GLU A 318 27.16 -24.79 25.14
CA GLU A 318 26.46 -25.63 26.12
C GLU A 318 25.21 -26.31 25.51
N LEU A 319 24.45 -25.58 24.71
CA LEU A 319 23.23 -26.09 24.07
C LEU A 319 23.55 -27.07 22.96
N LEU A 320 24.52 -26.77 22.11
CA LEU A 320 24.87 -27.58 20.94
C LEU A 320 25.71 -28.79 21.32
N GLY A 321 26.51 -28.67 22.38
CA GLY A 321 27.38 -29.71 22.86
C GLY A 321 28.78 -29.67 22.24
N ALA A 322 29.78 -29.52 23.06
CA ALA A 322 31.18 -29.50 22.61
C ALA A 322 31.56 -30.72 21.74
N PRO A 323 31.19 -31.98 22.08
CA PRO A 323 31.55 -33.13 21.25
C PRO A 323 31.04 -33.01 19.81
N ARG A 324 29.80 -32.57 19.59
CA ARG A 324 29.23 -32.39 18.24
C ARG A 324 29.90 -31.26 17.48
N LEU A 325 30.24 -30.17 18.13
CA LEU A 325 30.94 -29.03 17.52
C LEU A 325 32.37 -29.41 17.13
N ILE A 326 33.08 -30.14 17.98
CA ILE A 326 34.40 -30.66 17.70
C ILE A 326 34.37 -31.59 16.50
N GLU A 327 33.44 -32.53 16.47
CA GLU A 327 33.25 -33.46 15.36
C GLU A 327 32.99 -32.72 14.04
N MET A 328 32.17 -31.67 14.07
CA MET A 328 31.89 -30.83 12.90
C MET A 328 33.16 -30.19 12.35
N PHE A 329 33.93 -29.50 13.19
CA PHE A 329 35.18 -28.87 12.75
C PHE A 329 36.21 -29.90 12.25
N GLU A 330 36.31 -31.04 12.91
CA GLU A 330 37.18 -32.11 12.47
C GLU A 330 36.77 -32.70 11.11
N SER A 331 35.47 -32.87 10.89
CA SER A 331 34.97 -33.40 9.60
C SER A 331 35.34 -32.53 8.41
N PHE A 332 35.51 -31.23 8.62
CA PHE A 332 35.97 -30.29 7.62
C PHE A 332 37.47 -30.06 7.66
N ARG A 333 38.18 -30.71 8.56
CA ARG A 333 39.63 -30.52 8.81
C ARG A 333 39.97 -29.05 9.11
N SER A 334 39.04 -28.35 9.76
CA SER A 334 39.20 -26.94 10.14
C SER A 334 39.87 -26.85 11.50
N PHE A 335 41.18 -27.01 11.56
CA PHE A 335 41.95 -26.87 12.79
C PHE A 335 41.96 -25.43 13.27
N GLU A 336 41.92 -24.47 12.38
CA GLU A 336 41.78 -23.07 12.71
C GLU A 336 40.46 -22.81 13.45
N GLY A 337 39.34 -23.26 12.88
CA GLY A 337 38.02 -23.17 13.54
C GLY A 337 37.99 -23.87 14.90
N LEU A 338 38.56 -25.07 14.95
CA LEU A 338 38.65 -25.82 16.19
C LEU A 338 39.48 -25.11 17.25
N TYR A 339 40.61 -24.52 16.86
CA TYR A 339 41.47 -23.75 17.74
C TYR A 339 40.71 -22.55 18.35
N TYR A 340 40.09 -21.73 17.54
CA TYR A 340 39.35 -20.54 18.02
C TYR A 340 38.14 -20.92 18.86
N TYR A 341 37.39 -21.94 18.48
CA TYR A 341 36.25 -22.43 19.25
C TYR A 341 36.71 -22.96 20.62
N LEU A 342 37.62 -23.91 20.62
CA LEU A 342 38.09 -24.52 21.87
C LEU A 342 38.82 -23.51 22.77
N GLY A 343 39.52 -22.53 22.18
CA GLY A 343 40.16 -21.46 22.94
C GLY A 343 39.17 -20.62 23.78
N SER A 344 37.93 -20.52 23.31
CA SER A 344 36.90 -19.79 24.05
C SER A 344 36.27 -20.60 25.17
N VAL A 345 36.32 -21.95 25.12
CA VAL A 345 35.65 -22.81 26.11
C VAL A 345 36.61 -23.65 26.97
N VAL A 346 37.88 -23.75 26.59
CA VAL A 346 38.86 -24.61 27.27
C VAL A 346 39.07 -24.27 28.75
N ASN A 347 39.06 -22.99 29.08
CA ASN A 347 39.24 -22.55 30.47
C ASN A 347 38.01 -22.82 31.36
N LEU A 348 36.86 -23.09 30.74
CA LEU A 348 35.60 -23.38 31.44
C LEU A 348 35.32 -24.89 31.50
N SER A 349 36.13 -25.71 30.81
CA SER A 349 35.93 -27.14 30.74
C SER A 349 36.98 -27.88 31.59
N SER A 350 36.52 -28.89 32.30
CA SER A 350 37.40 -29.85 33.00
C SER A 350 37.62 -31.13 32.21
N ASP A 351 37.05 -31.24 31.01
CA ASP A 351 37.15 -32.44 30.17
C ASP A 351 38.54 -32.52 29.53
N PRO A 352 39.33 -33.58 29.83
CA PRO A 352 40.65 -33.76 29.27
C PRO A 352 40.69 -33.79 27.74
N GLU A 353 39.63 -34.31 27.13
CA GLU A 353 39.53 -34.40 25.67
C GLU A 353 39.46 -33.02 25.02
N VAL A 354 38.73 -32.07 25.63
CA VAL A 354 38.66 -30.68 25.18
C VAL A 354 40.03 -30.03 25.20
N HIS A 355 40.78 -30.20 26.29
CA HIS A 355 42.13 -29.66 26.43
C HIS A 355 43.09 -30.30 25.44
N PHE A 356 43.01 -31.59 25.25
CA PHE A 356 43.83 -32.32 24.28
C PHE A 356 43.59 -31.82 22.84
N LYS A 357 42.32 -31.74 22.44
CA LYS A 357 41.93 -31.27 21.10
C LYS A 357 42.33 -29.82 20.85
N TYR A 358 42.25 -28.97 21.90
CA TYR A 358 42.73 -27.59 21.82
C TYR A 358 44.23 -27.53 21.57
N THR A 359 45.01 -28.31 22.34
CA THR A 359 46.46 -28.37 22.16
C THR A 359 46.85 -28.88 20.78
N GLN A 360 46.17 -29.91 20.30
CA GLN A 360 46.37 -30.45 18.97
C GLN A 360 46.07 -29.43 17.89
N ALA A 361 44.95 -28.69 18.00
CA ALA A 361 44.56 -27.64 17.06
C ALA A 361 45.56 -26.49 17.07
N ALA A 362 46.03 -26.06 18.25
CA ALA A 362 47.06 -25.04 18.42
C ALA A 362 48.36 -25.43 17.72
N THR A 363 48.77 -26.66 17.88
CA THR A 363 49.95 -27.22 17.23
C THR A 363 49.81 -27.20 15.71
N ARG A 364 48.69 -27.68 15.18
CA ARG A 364 48.44 -27.77 13.74
C ARG A 364 48.27 -26.42 13.05
N THR A 365 47.85 -25.39 13.79
CA THR A 365 47.74 -24.01 13.26
C THR A 365 48.98 -23.18 13.47
N GLY A 366 50.05 -23.76 14.03
CA GLY A 366 51.32 -23.08 14.26
C GLY A 366 51.36 -22.09 15.43
N GLN A 367 50.43 -22.25 16.40
CA GLN A 367 50.34 -21.40 17.59
C GLN A 367 51.29 -21.87 18.68
N VAL A 368 52.59 -21.82 18.42
CA VAL A 368 53.62 -22.39 19.30
C VAL A 368 53.63 -21.76 20.70
N ARG A 369 53.45 -20.46 20.78
CA ARG A 369 53.43 -19.74 22.09
C ARG A 369 52.27 -20.21 22.96
N GLU A 370 51.13 -20.44 22.37
CA GLU A 370 49.94 -20.93 23.07
C GLU A 370 50.16 -22.38 23.58
N VAL A 371 50.77 -23.22 22.76
CA VAL A 371 51.14 -24.60 23.15
C VAL A 371 52.09 -24.57 24.33
N GLU A 372 53.10 -23.72 24.29
CA GLU A 372 54.06 -23.56 25.40
C GLU A 372 53.36 -23.07 26.68
N ARG A 373 52.42 -22.12 26.58
CA ARG A 373 51.62 -21.65 27.70
C ARG A 373 50.80 -22.77 28.33
N ILE A 374 50.13 -23.54 27.52
CA ILE A 374 49.30 -24.69 27.95
C ILE A 374 50.15 -25.71 28.69
N CYS A 375 51.33 -26.06 28.13
CA CYS A 375 52.27 -27.01 28.74
C CYS A 375 52.78 -26.54 30.13
N ARG A 376 52.96 -25.24 30.32
CA ARG A 376 53.44 -24.67 31.61
C ARG A 376 52.36 -24.55 32.67
N GLU A 377 51.11 -24.23 32.28
CA GLU A 377 50.05 -23.85 33.20
C GLU A 377 49.02 -24.94 33.46
N SER A 378 48.95 -25.98 32.61
CA SER A 378 47.87 -26.96 32.65
C SER A 378 48.32 -28.31 33.21
N ASN A 379 47.83 -28.65 34.38
CA ASN A 379 48.01 -30.01 34.94
C ASN A 379 47.25 -31.08 34.12
N TYR A 380 46.25 -30.69 33.33
CA TYR A 380 45.49 -31.60 32.44
C TYR A 380 46.33 -32.13 31.29
N TYR A 381 47.25 -31.32 30.76
CA TYR A 381 48.14 -31.72 29.70
C TYR A 381 49.08 -32.86 30.13
N LEU A 382 49.65 -32.75 31.34
CA LEU A 382 50.50 -33.80 31.91
C LEU A 382 49.74 -35.12 32.15
N SER A 383 48.48 -35.00 32.56
CA SER A 383 47.60 -36.19 32.72
C SER A 383 47.33 -36.88 31.40
N LEU A 384 47.13 -36.15 30.31
CA LEU A 384 46.88 -36.70 28.98
C LEU A 384 48.13 -37.38 28.39
N ILE A 385 49.34 -36.84 28.65
CA ILE A 385 50.59 -37.49 28.26
C ILE A 385 50.75 -38.83 28.93
N HIS A 386 50.46 -38.93 30.22
CA HIS A 386 50.52 -40.19 30.99
C HIS A 386 49.46 -41.20 30.51
N ILE A 387 48.31 -40.80 30.06
CA ILE A 387 47.26 -41.67 29.50
C ILE A 387 47.62 -42.19 28.11
N SER A 388 48.32 -41.40 27.30
CA SER A 388 48.64 -41.71 25.90
C SER A 388 49.98 -42.47 25.74
N GLU A 389 50.84 -42.51 26.75
CA GLU A 389 52.04 -43.33 26.69
C GLU A 389 51.70 -44.78 27.08
N PRO A 390 51.90 -45.75 26.14
CA PRO A 390 51.83 -47.14 26.55
C PRO A 390 52.88 -47.42 27.60
N THR A 391 52.49 -47.95 28.76
CA THR A 391 53.41 -48.42 29.81
C THR A 391 54.47 -49.33 29.16
N ARG A 392 55.67 -48.79 28.97
CA ARG A 392 56.84 -49.61 28.68
C ARG A 392 57.06 -50.43 29.92
N ARG A 393 56.56 -51.69 29.88
CA ARG A 393 57.07 -52.72 30.80
C ARG A 393 58.50 -52.97 30.38
N THR A 394 59.43 -52.60 31.18
CA THR A 394 60.78 -53.08 31.12
C THR A 394 60.77 -54.58 31.36
N PRO A 395 61.28 -55.42 30.47
CA PRO A 395 61.47 -56.83 30.78
C PRO A 395 62.59 -56.95 31.83
N ILE A 396 62.35 -57.75 32.86
CA ILE A 396 63.36 -58.21 33.81
C ILE A 396 64.23 -59.24 33.11
#